data_a2cf194d035e1422ef9930b12775ad2e
#
_entry.id   a2cf194d035e1422ef9930b12775ad2e
#
_cell.length_a   1.000
_cell.length_b   1.000
_cell.length_c   1.000
_cell.angle_alpha   90.00
_cell.angle_beta   90.00
_cell.angle_gamma   90.00
#
_symmetry.space_group_name_H-M   'P 1'
#
loop_
_entity.id
_entity.type
_entity.pdbx_description
1 polymer ?
#
loop_
_entity_poly.entity_id
_entity_poly.type
_entity_poly.pdbx_seq_one_letter_code
_entity_poly.pdbx_strand_id
1 'polypeptide(L)'
;MVDVKALEMKGISKSFGGVHALTNVHYNAYRGKVNVLMGENGAGKSTLMRVLAGVISSDAGEILIDGQPVQIGKPQDAKAAGVAMVYQELNLVAQMTVEANMNLGDEWVRSAGFVRIRDSVKRAQALLDEYNLDIDATAEVSTLSIAEQQMLEIAKALASDARIIVMDEPTSSLTTREVKSLFQIIHRLTSENRTVIYISHRMEEVFELGDYVSVMRDGQSVGEWPIAEVTQSSLISSMVGRDITNLFPKEHV
;
A
#
# COMPACT_ATOMS: atom_id res chain seq x y z
N MET A 1 2.06 -24.22 9.21
CA MET A 1 2.41 -23.19 10.23
C MET A 1 1.31 -22.13 10.18
N VAL A 2 0.88 -21.62 11.32
CA VAL A 2 -0.08 -20.49 11.33
C VAL A 2 0.72 -19.23 10.99
N ASP A 3 0.32 -18.53 9.94
CA ASP A 3 1.00 -17.28 9.55
C ASP A 3 0.82 -16.21 10.64
N VAL A 4 1.90 -15.49 10.92
CA VAL A 4 1.95 -14.50 11.99
C VAL A 4 1.39 -13.18 11.48
N LYS A 5 0.45 -12.59 12.18
CA LYS A 5 -0.09 -11.27 11.84
C LYS A 5 0.93 -10.18 12.17
N ALA A 6 1.27 -9.38 11.17
CA ALA A 6 2.07 -8.17 11.34
C ALA A 6 1.19 -6.96 11.71
N LEU A 7 -0.05 -6.95 11.21
CA LEU A 7 -1.03 -5.90 11.47
C LEU A 7 -2.39 -6.52 11.79
N GLU A 8 -3.07 -5.96 12.78
CA GLU A 8 -4.49 -6.19 13.04
C GLU A 8 -5.17 -4.84 13.24
N MET A 9 -6.22 -4.59 12.50
CA MET A 9 -7.13 -3.46 12.69
C MET A 9 -8.47 -4.03 13.16
N LYS A 10 -8.92 -3.65 14.36
CA LYS A 10 -10.08 -4.26 15.01
C LYS A 10 -11.16 -3.22 15.28
N GLY A 11 -12.34 -3.42 14.71
CA GLY A 11 -13.50 -2.61 14.96
C GLY A 11 -13.38 -1.16 14.47
N ILE A 12 -12.56 -0.92 13.45
CA ILE A 12 -12.29 0.43 12.95
C ILE A 12 -13.58 1.04 12.38
N SER A 13 -13.94 2.19 12.92
CA SER A 13 -15.09 2.98 12.45
C SER A 13 -14.66 4.41 12.14
N LYS A 14 -15.25 4.99 11.08
CA LYS A 14 -14.99 6.37 10.65
C LYS A 14 -16.20 6.96 9.96
N SER A 15 -16.58 8.16 10.38
CA SER A 15 -17.67 8.92 9.78
C SER A 15 -17.19 10.30 9.32
N PHE A 16 -17.75 10.79 8.23
CA PHE A 16 -17.54 12.13 7.70
C PHE A 16 -18.89 12.81 7.45
N GLY A 17 -19.17 13.90 8.16
CA GLY A 17 -20.39 14.70 7.92
C GLY A 17 -21.69 13.88 7.97
N GLY A 18 -21.75 12.85 8.84
CA GLY A 18 -22.92 11.97 8.97
C GLY A 18 -22.89 10.75 8.03
N VAL A 19 -21.93 10.63 7.13
CA VAL A 19 -21.74 9.43 6.28
C VAL A 19 -20.75 8.49 6.95
N HIS A 20 -21.17 7.24 7.18
CA HIS A 20 -20.30 6.19 7.72
C HIS A 20 -19.42 5.61 6.61
N ALA A 21 -18.16 6.04 6.55
CA ALA A 21 -17.19 5.54 5.59
C ALA A 21 -16.59 4.19 5.99
N LEU A 22 -16.48 3.93 7.30
CA LEU A 22 -16.08 2.63 7.87
C LEU A 22 -17.01 2.31 9.06
N THR A 23 -17.47 1.07 9.12
CA THR A 23 -18.36 0.58 10.19
C THR A 23 -17.83 -0.75 10.72
N ASN A 24 -17.22 -0.73 11.91
CA ASN A 24 -16.73 -1.92 12.60
C ASN A 24 -15.84 -2.82 11.72
N VAL A 25 -14.91 -2.22 10.96
CA VAL A 25 -14.03 -2.93 10.01
C VAL A 25 -12.95 -3.70 10.75
N HIS A 26 -12.78 -4.97 10.35
CA HIS A 26 -11.67 -5.82 10.77
C HIS A 26 -10.78 -6.11 9.56
N TYR A 27 -9.47 -5.95 9.72
CA TYR A 27 -8.49 -6.22 8.68
C TYR A 27 -7.21 -6.77 9.29
N ASN A 28 -6.63 -7.80 8.67
CA ASN A 28 -5.34 -8.34 9.07
C ASN A 28 -4.35 -8.29 7.92
N ALA A 29 -3.05 -8.16 8.25
CA ALA A 29 -1.99 -8.41 7.29
C ALA A 29 -0.95 -9.36 7.91
N TYR A 30 -0.55 -10.37 7.14
CA TYR A 30 0.35 -11.43 7.57
C TYR A 30 1.79 -11.07 7.20
N ARG A 31 2.70 -11.36 8.13
CA ARG A 31 4.11 -11.00 8.03
C ARG A 31 4.80 -11.68 6.86
N GLY A 32 5.60 -10.92 6.09
CA GLY A 32 6.33 -11.43 4.95
C GLY A 32 5.45 -11.90 3.80
N LYS A 33 4.19 -11.43 3.75
CA LYS A 33 3.18 -11.81 2.77
C LYS A 33 2.66 -10.60 2.01
N VAL A 34 2.13 -10.85 0.82
CA VAL A 34 1.33 -9.88 0.08
C VAL A 34 -0.13 -10.06 0.50
N ASN A 35 -0.64 -9.05 1.20
CA ASN A 35 -2.01 -9.01 1.71
C ASN A 35 -2.84 -8.08 0.83
N VAL A 36 -3.64 -8.65 -0.05
CA VAL A 36 -4.44 -7.87 -0.99
C VAL A 36 -5.70 -7.36 -0.31
N LEU A 37 -6.02 -6.08 -0.51
CA LEU A 37 -7.27 -5.47 -0.08
C LEU A 37 -8.11 -5.10 -1.30
N MET A 38 -9.24 -5.75 -1.46
CA MET A 38 -10.16 -5.59 -2.58
C MET A 38 -11.50 -4.98 -2.17
N GLY A 39 -12.23 -4.49 -3.14
CA GLY A 39 -13.59 -3.94 -3.01
C GLY A 39 -13.87 -2.94 -4.12
N GLU A 40 -15.14 -2.61 -4.31
CA GLU A 40 -15.55 -1.59 -5.28
C GLU A 40 -15.06 -0.19 -4.90
N ASN A 41 -15.15 0.75 -5.84
CA ASN A 41 -14.87 2.15 -5.54
C ASN A 41 -15.88 2.66 -4.50
N GLY A 42 -15.35 3.34 -3.47
CA GLY A 42 -16.19 3.77 -2.33
C GLY A 42 -16.37 2.72 -1.22
N ALA A 43 -15.84 1.50 -1.35
CA ALA A 43 -15.94 0.45 -0.33
C ALA A 43 -15.20 0.78 1.01
N GLY A 44 -14.45 1.88 1.08
CA GLY A 44 -13.74 2.31 2.28
C GLY A 44 -12.25 1.92 2.35
N LYS A 45 -11.70 1.24 1.33
CA LYS A 45 -10.30 0.76 1.31
C LYS A 45 -9.28 1.86 1.59
N SER A 46 -9.28 2.93 0.80
CA SER A 46 -8.35 4.06 0.98
C SER A 46 -8.60 4.80 2.30
N THR A 47 -9.85 4.85 2.79
CA THR A 47 -10.16 5.40 4.11
C THR A 47 -9.53 4.57 5.22
N LEU A 48 -9.64 3.23 5.16
CA LEU A 48 -9.01 2.33 6.12
C LEU A 48 -7.49 2.50 6.13
N MET A 49 -6.86 2.58 4.97
CA MET A 49 -5.41 2.77 4.86
C MET A 49 -4.96 4.18 5.30
N ARG A 50 -5.77 5.21 5.07
CA ARG A 50 -5.49 6.56 5.62
C ARG A 50 -5.58 6.60 7.14
N VAL A 51 -6.41 5.77 7.76
CA VAL A 51 -6.40 5.57 9.22
C VAL A 51 -5.08 4.93 9.65
N LEU A 52 -4.64 3.87 8.98
CA LEU A 52 -3.36 3.20 9.26
C LEU A 52 -2.16 4.12 9.06
N ALA A 53 -2.20 4.96 8.02
CA ALA A 53 -1.14 5.94 7.72
C ALA A 53 -1.18 7.19 8.63
N GLY A 54 -2.16 7.32 9.53
CA GLY A 54 -2.29 8.47 10.42
C GLY A 54 -2.69 9.77 9.73
N VAL A 55 -3.19 9.70 8.50
CA VAL A 55 -3.69 10.88 7.75
C VAL A 55 -5.05 11.32 8.31
N ILE A 56 -5.84 10.37 8.77
CA ILE A 56 -7.11 10.59 9.47
C ILE A 56 -7.16 9.69 10.71
N SER A 57 -7.78 10.16 11.79
CA SER A 57 -8.03 9.34 12.98
C SER A 57 -9.33 8.55 12.83
N SER A 58 -9.34 7.31 13.34
CA SER A 58 -10.58 6.54 13.52
C SER A 58 -11.45 7.15 14.62
N ASP A 59 -12.75 6.93 14.53
CA ASP A 59 -13.70 7.32 15.59
C ASP A 59 -13.83 6.22 16.66
N ALA A 60 -13.54 4.95 16.29
CA ALA A 60 -13.49 3.79 17.17
C ALA A 60 -12.58 2.71 16.60
N GLY A 61 -12.26 1.72 17.45
CA GLY A 61 -11.41 0.58 17.11
C GLY A 61 -9.99 0.72 17.58
N GLU A 62 -9.19 -0.31 17.35
CA GLU A 62 -7.78 -0.37 17.74
C GLU A 62 -6.91 -0.91 16.59
N ILE A 63 -5.65 -0.50 16.60
CA ILE A 63 -4.62 -0.97 15.67
C ILE A 63 -3.54 -1.68 16.49
N LEU A 64 -3.20 -2.91 16.09
CA LEU A 64 -2.09 -3.65 16.68
C LEU A 64 -1.05 -3.93 15.58
N ILE A 65 0.21 -3.67 15.90
CA ILE A 65 1.36 -4.04 15.08
C ILE A 65 2.20 -5.05 15.87
N ASP A 66 2.47 -6.20 15.26
CA ASP A 66 3.15 -7.33 15.92
C ASP A 66 2.47 -7.73 17.25
N GLY A 67 1.13 -7.65 17.30
CA GLY A 67 0.32 -7.96 18.48
C GLY A 67 0.34 -6.89 19.58
N GLN A 68 1.05 -5.77 19.38
CA GLN A 68 1.11 -4.67 20.34
C GLN A 68 0.20 -3.53 19.90
N PRO A 69 -0.68 -3.00 20.77
CA PRO A 69 -1.52 -1.87 20.45
C PRO A 69 -0.69 -0.62 20.19
N VAL A 70 -1.00 0.08 19.09
CA VAL A 70 -0.34 1.33 18.70
C VAL A 70 -1.35 2.44 18.52
N GLN A 71 -0.99 3.65 18.92
CA GLN A 71 -1.79 4.85 18.68
C GLN A 71 -1.21 5.61 17.49
N ILE A 72 -2.00 5.72 16.43
CA ILE A 72 -1.62 6.43 15.20
C ILE A 72 -2.58 7.61 15.05
N GLY A 73 -2.11 8.81 15.42
CA GLY A 73 -2.86 10.06 15.31
C GLY A 73 -2.36 11.00 14.21
N LYS A 74 -1.15 10.74 13.70
CA LYS A 74 -0.49 11.53 12.63
C LYS A 74 0.48 10.66 11.84
N PRO A 75 0.90 11.05 10.62
CA PRO A 75 1.78 10.25 9.78
C PRO A 75 3.12 9.87 10.42
N GLN A 76 3.67 10.72 11.30
CA GLN A 76 4.90 10.43 12.02
C GLN A 76 4.75 9.23 12.97
N ASP A 77 3.56 9.03 13.55
CA ASP A 77 3.29 7.89 14.44
C ASP A 77 3.24 6.58 13.62
N ALA A 78 2.63 6.60 12.44
CA ALA A 78 2.62 5.47 11.50
C ALA A 78 4.04 5.10 11.07
N LYS A 79 4.86 6.10 10.70
CA LYS A 79 6.27 5.92 10.37
C LYS A 79 7.07 5.32 11.52
N ALA A 80 6.90 5.85 12.74
CA ALA A 80 7.56 5.30 13.95
C ALA A 80 7.12 3.87 14.25
N ALA A 81 5.89 3.49 13.91
CA ALA A 81 5.37 2.13 14.00
C ALA A 81 5.85 1.20 12.88
N GLY A 82 6.63 1.72 11.92
CA GLY A 82 7.18 0.97 10.79
C GLY A 82 6.21 0.78 9.63
N VAL A 83 5.27 1.71 9.43
CA VAL A 83 4.33 1.74 8.31
C VAL A 83 4.74 2.81 7.31
N ALA A 84 4.86 2.45 6.03
CA ALA A 84 5.00 3.37 4.92
C ALA A 84 3.82 3.21 3.95
N MET A 85 3.44 4.29 3.27
CA MET A 85 2.35 4.29 2.31
C MET A 85 2.77 4.93 1.00
N VAL A 86 2.53 4.20 -0.09
CA VAL A 86 2.55 4.67 -1.47
C VAL A 86 1.11 4.99 -1.84
N TYR A 87 0.83 6.25 -2.11
CA TYR A 87 -0.51 6.73 -2.46
C TYR A 87 -0.80 6.57 -3.95
N GLN A 88 -2.07 6.53 -4.29
CA GLN A 88 -2.53 6.52 -5.67
C GLN A 88 -2.16 7.82 -6.41
N GLU A 89 -2.21 8.96 -5.72
CA GLU A 89 -1.75 10.25 -6.24
C GLU A 89 -0.26 10.45 -5.91
N LEU A 90 0.50 10.98 -6.88
CA LEU A 90 1.93 11.24 -6.69
C LEU A 90 2.14 12.40 -5.71
N ASN A 91 2.89 12.14 -4.65
CA ASN A 91 3.24 13.13 -3.62
C ASN A 91 4.71 13.57 -3.77
N LEU A 92 5.09 13.95 -4.99
CA LEU A 92 6.43 14.41 -5.35
C LEU A 92 6.45 15.92 -5.56
N VAL A 93 7.55 16.55 -5.17
CA VAL A 93 7.82 17.97 -5.47
C VAL A 93 8.57 18.04 -6.79
N ALA A 94 7.86 18.43 -7.86
CA ALA A 94 8.35 18.37 -9.23
C ALA A 94 9.66 19.16 -9.46
N GLN A 95 9.87 20.27 -8.76
CA GLN A 95 11.03 21.16 -8.89
C GLN A 95 12.25 20.72 -8.05
N MET A 96 12.10 19.64 -7.28
CA MET A 96 13.21 19.08 -6.50
C MET A 96 13.85 17.91 -7.26
N THR A 97 15.11 17.61 -6.92
CA THR A 97 15.78 16.42 -7.43
C THR A 97 15.14 15.15 -6.86
N VAL A 98 15.37 14.02 -7.53
CA VAL A 98 14.97 12.68 -7.07
C VAL A 98 15.48 12.43 -5.65
N GLU A 99 16.77 12.67 -5.40
CA GLU A 99 17.39 12.53 -4.09
C GLU A 99 16.68 13.38 -3.02
N ALA A 100 16.42 14.66 -3.33
CA ALA A 100 15.78 15.56 -2.38
C ALA A 100 14.33 15.14 -2.06
N ASN A 101 13.60 14.60 -3.06
CA ASN A 101 12.29 14.00 -2.84
C ASN A 101 12.35 12.74 -1.95
N MET A 102 13.34 11.86 -2.16
CA MET A 102 13.51 10.64 -1.36
C MET A 102 13.79 10.92 0.10
N ASN A 103 14.49 12.03 0.40
CA ASN A 103 14.90 12.40 1.75
C ASN A 103 14.01 13.47 2.38
N LEU A 104 12.92 13.86 1.72
CA LEU A 104 12.04 14.93 2.19
C LEU A 104 11.44 14.58 3.57
N GLY A 105 11.76 15.41 4.57
CA GLY A 105 11.38 15.20 5.97
C GLY A 105 12.29 14.28 6.77
N ASP A 106 13.37 13.77 6.16
CA ASP A 106 14.40 12.92 6.76
C ASP A 106 15.81 13.37 6.35
N GLU A 107 15.98 14.67 6.13
CA GLU A 107 17.26 15.19 5.69
C GLU A 107 18.37 14.85 6.69
N TRP A 108 19.48 14.33 6.16
CA TRP A 108 20.67 14.02 6.93
C TRP A 108 21.38 15.31 7.33
N VAL A 109 21.04 15.82 8.52
CA VAL A 109 21.62 17.04 9.07
C VAL A 109 22.88 16.67 9.87
N ARG A 110 24.00 17.32 9.58
CA ARG A 110 25.17 17.29 10.47
C ARG A 110 24.84 18.01 11.77
N SER A 111 25.62 17.72 12.83
CA SER A 111 25.56 18.41 14.13
C SER A 111 25.64 19.95 14.05
N ALA A 112 25.98 20.51 12.87
CA ALA A 112 26.02 21.94 12.58
C ALA A 112 24.88 22.42 11.66
N GLY A 113 23.85 21.59 11.38
CA GLY A 113 22.70 22.00 10.55
C GLY A 113 22.90 21.91 9.04
N PHE A 114 24.04 21.40 8.54
CA PHE A 114 24.31 21.27 7.11
C PHE A 114 23.94 19.88 6.57
N VAL A 115 23.19 19.84 5.48
CA VAL A 115 22.87 18.61 4.73
C VAL A 115 24.08 18.12 3.96
N ARG A 116 24.39 16.81 4.03
CA ARG A 116 25.47 16.18 3.26
C ARG A 116 24.95 15.74 1.88
N ILE A 117 24.74 16.69 0.98
CA ILE A 117 24.14 16.44 -0.34
C ILE A 117 24.85 15.31 -1.10
N ARG A 118 26.21 15.27 -1.12
CA ARG A 118 26.95 14.23 -1.86
C ARG A 118 26.73 12.81 -1.28
N ASP A 119 26.64 12.69 0.03
CA ASP A 119 26.41 11.39 0.68
C ASP A 119 24.95 10.97 0.48
N SER A 120 24.03 11.93 0.48
CA SER A 120 22.61 11.75 0.23
C SER A 120 22.35 11.25 -1.19
N VAL A 121 22.92 11.92 -2.21
CA VAL A 121 22.84 11.49 -3.62
C VAL A 121 23.36 10.06 -3.81
N LYS A 122 24.53 9.73 -3.21
CA LYS A 122 25.08 8.37 -3.31
C LYS A 122 24.16 7.30 -2.73
N ARG A 123 23.51 7.59 -1.60
CA ARG A 123 22.56 6.66 -0.97
C ARG A 123 21.29 6.50 -1.79
N ALA A 124 20.74 7.62 -2.28
CA ALA A 124 19.58 7.59 -3.14
C ALA A 124 19.87 6.76 -4.40
N GLN A 125 21.00 7.00 -5.07
CA GLN A 125 21.40 6.24 -6.24
C GLN A 125 21.61 4.76 -5.92
N ALA A 126 22.30 4.45 -4.82
CA ALA A 126 22.54 3.06 -4.42
C ALA A 126 21.23 2.29 -4.20
N LEU A 127 20.21 2.93 -3.62
CA LEU A 127 18.89 2.33 -3.44
C LEU A 127 18.16 2.15 -4.78
N LEU A 128 18.20 3.14 -5.65
CA LEU A 128 17.62 3.03 -7.00
C LEU A 128 18.26 1.88 -7.79
N ASP A 129 19.61 1.79 -7.77
CA ASP A 129 20.37 0.72 -8.42
C ASP A 129 20.05 -0.65 -7.81
N GLU A 130 19.90 -0.73 -6.49
CA GLU A 130 19.57 -1.94 -5.74
C GLU A 130 18.23 -2.55 -6.19
N TYR A 131 17.26 -1.71 -6.51
CA TYR A 131 15.94 -2.13 -7.02
C TYR A 131 15.83 -2.10 -8.55
N ASN A 132 16.98 -1.93 -9.26
CA ASN A 132 17.05 -1.85 -10.73
C ASN A 132 16.12 -0.76 -11.31
N LEU A 133 16.04 0.38 -10.64
CA LEU A 133 15.33 1.55 -11.12
C LEU A 133 16.30 2.43 -11.91
N ASP A 134 16.09 2.55 -13.20
CA ASP A 134 16.92 3.36 -14.11
C ASP A 134 16.54 4.85 -14.00
N ILE A 135 16.81 5.43 -12.82
CA ILE A 135 16.51 6.81 -12.46
C ILE A 135 17.78 7.45 -11.90
N ASP A 136 18.14 8.61 -12.42
CA ASP A 136 19.27 9.40 -11.90
C ASP A 136 18.84 10.17 -10.63
N ALA A 137 19.51 9.91 -9.51
CA ALA A 137 19.23 10.58 -8.23
C ALA A 137 19.39 12.12 -8.30
N THR A 138 20.17 12.63 -9.27
CA THR A 138 20.38 14.08 -9.47
C THR A 138 19.39 14.73 -10.43
N ALA A 139 18.58 13.93 -11.14
CA ALA A 139 17.58 14.43 -12.08
C ALA A 139 16.49 15.21 -11.34
N GLU A 140 15.95 16.24 -11.96
CA GLU A 140 14.75 16.94 -11.47
C GLU A 140 13.50 16.09 -11.74
N VAL A 141 12.63 15.91 -10.77
CA VAL A 141 11.44 15.06 -10.87
C VAL A 141 10.52 15.48 -12.01
N SER A 142 10.46 16.78 -12.35
CA SER A 142 9.71 17.30 -13.49
C SER A 142 10.13 16.72 -14.84
N THR A 143 11.35 16.18 -14.95
CA THR A 143 11.88 15.58 -16.19
C THR A 143 11.54 14.10 -16.33
N LEU A 144 11.06 13.47 -15.26
CA LEU A 144 10.71 12.06 -15.25
C LEU A 144 9.35 11.81 -15.89
N SER A 145 9.20 10.70 -16.59
CA SER A 145 7.90 10.19 -17.01
C SER A 145 7.00 9.87 -15.80
N ILE A 146 5.69 9.81 -16.00
CA ILE A 146 4.75 9.47 -14.92
C ILE A 146 5.05 8.09 -14.30
N ALA A 147 5.48 7.13 -15.13
CA ALA A 147 5.86 5.81 -14.66
C ALA A 147 7.13 5.84 -13.77
N GLU A 148 8.15 6.62 -14.16
CA GLU A 148 9.35 6.82 -13.34
C GLU A 148 9.02 7.55 -12.04
N GLN A 149 8.12 8.52 -12.07
CA GLN A 149 7.62 9.19 -10.86
C GLN A 149 6.89 8.21 -9.93
N GLN A 150 6.08 7.29 -10.48
CA GLN A 150 5.44 6.23 -9.70
C GLN A 150 6.47 5.29 -9.06
N MET A 151 7.49 4.90 -9.82
CA MET A 151 8.58 4.06 -9.29
C MET A 151 9.42 4.81 -8.25
N LEU A 152 9.56 6.12 -8.37
CA LEU A 152 10.22 6.97 -7.37
C LEU A 152 9.41 7.04 -6.06
N GLU A 153 8.07 7.14 -6.11
CA GLU A 153 7.23 7.07 -4.91
C GLU A 153 7.40 5.74 -4.16
N ILE A 154 7.52 4.64 -4.91
CA ILE A 154 7.81 3.33 -4.34
C ILE A 154 9.20 3.33 -3.71
N ALA A 155 10.24 3.80 -4.42
CA ALA A 155 11.61 3.90 -3.91
C ALA A 155 11.69 4.75 -2.62
N LYS A 156 10.92 5.83 -2.54
CA LYS A 156 10.81 6.67 -1.34
C LYS A 156 10.24 5.89 -0.14
N ALA A 157 9.20 5.06 -0.35
CA ALA A 157 8.69 4.18 0.70
C ALA A 157 9.72 3.11 1.11
N LEU A 158 10.52 2.60 0.16
CA LEU A 158 11.58 1.61 0.40
C LEU A 158 12.77 2.19 1.17
N ALA A 159 13.07 3.48 0.98
CA ALA A 159 14.14 4.18 1.70
C ALA A 159 13.90 4.26 3.21
N SER A 160 12.64 4.09 3.64
CA SER A 160 12.28 4.00 5.04
C SER A 160 12.50 2.58 5.60
N ASP A 161 12.79 2.46 6.89
CA ASP A 161 12.87 1.16 7.59
C ASP A 161 11.48 0.53 7.84
N ALA A 162 10.53 0.77 6.94
CA ALA A 162 9.17 0.29 7.08
C ALA A 162 9.10 -1.24 6.98
N ARG A 163 8.40 -1.84 7.95
CA ARG A 163 8.11 -3.28 7.99
C ARG A 163 6.80 -3.62 7.30
N ILE A 164 5.91 -2.65 7.21
CA ILE A 164 4.60 -2.74 6.55
C ILE A 164 4.55 -1.66 5.47
N ILE A 165 4.39 -2.05 4.23
CA ILE A 165 4.34 -1.15 3.09
C ILE A 165 2.96 -1.26 2.45
N VAL A 166 2.22 -0.16 2.47
CA VAL A 166 0.90 -0.05 1.81
C VAL A 166 1.10 0.52 0.42
N MET A 167 0.51 -0.11 -0.58
CA MET A 167 0.51 0.34 -1.98
C MET A 167 -0.93 0.48 -2.47
N ASP A 168 -1.38 1.72 -2.67
CA ASP A 168 -2.75 2.03 -3.11
C ASP A 168 -2.80 2.20 -4.63
N GLU A 169 -3.28 1.18 -5.33
CA GLU A 169 -3.40 1.10 -6.80
C GLU A 169 -2.10 1.49 -7.55
N PRO A 170 -0.94 0.91 -7.22
CA PRO A 170 0.36 1.40 -7.68
C PRO A 170 0.60 1.19 -9.18
N THR A 171 -0.23 0.42 -9.87
CA THR A 171 -0.10 0.06 -11.30
C THR A 171 -0.93 0.94 -12.23
N SER A 172 -1.68 1.90 -11.71
CA SER A 172 -2.65 2.70 -12.49
C SER A 172 -2.02 3.46 -13.65
N SER A 173 -0.76 3.87 -13.53
CA SER A 173 0.01 4.62 -14.53
C SER A 173 1.16 3.83 -15.18
N LEU A 174 1.32 2.54 -14.83
CA LEU A 174 2.44 1.71 -15.28
C LEU A 174 2.11 0.91 -16.54
N THR A 175 3.10 0.76 -17.42
CA THR A 175 3.07 -0.18 -18.53
C THR A 175 3.23 -1.62 -18.04
N THR A 176 2.88 -2.60 -18.87
CA THR A 176 3.04 -4.03 -18.54
C THR A 176 4.47 -4.40 -18.13
N ARG A 177 5.50 -3.76 -18.71
CA ARG A 177 6.90 -3.98 -18.35
C ARG A 177 7.19 -3.47 -16.93
N GLU A 178 6.72 -2.28 -16.61
CA GLU A 178 6.93 -1.64 -15.30
C GLU A 178 6.14 -2.37 -14.19
N VAL A 179 4.94 -2.87 -14.50
CA VAL A 179 4.18 -3.74 -13.58
C VAL A 179 5.00 -4.97 -13.20
N LYS A 180 5.65 -5.63 -14.17
CA LYS A 180 6.53 -6.77 -13.87
C LYS A 180 7.72 -6.39 -12.99
N SER A 181 8.32 -5.22 -13.22
CA SER A 181 9.41 -4.71 -12.36
C SER A 181 8.91 -4.44 -10.94
N LEU A 182 7.73 -3.84 -10.79
CA LEU A 182 7.09 -3.65 -9.49
C LEU A 182 6.84 -4.98 -8.77
N PHE A 183 6.36 -6.00 -9.47
CA PHE A 183 6.11 -7.32 -8.89
C PHE A 183 7.40 -7.98 -8.39
N GLN A 184 8.51 -7.83 -9.13
CA GLN A 184 9.81 -8.28 -8.66
C GLN A 184 10.25 -7.57 -7.37
N ILE A 185 10.01 -6.26 -7.27
CA ILE A 185 10.27 -5.49 -6.05
C ILE A 185 9.42 -6.04 -4.89
N ILE A 186 8.13 -6.26 -5.10
CA ILE A 186 7.22 -6.79 -4.08
C ILE A 186 7.66 -8.18 -3.60
N HIS A 187 8.02 -9.08 -4.51
CA HIS A 187 8.55 -10.40 -4.15
C HIS A 187 9.86 -10.32 -3.37
N ARG A 188 10.73 -9.39 -3.71
CA ARG A 188 11.94 -9.14 -2.93
C ARG A 188 11.62 -8.67 -1.52
N LEU A 189 10.72 -7.70 -1.36
CA LEU A 189 10.29 -7.19 -0.04
C LEU A 189 9.74 -8.30 0.86
N THR A 190 8.89 -9.15 0.33
CA THR A 190 8.35 -10.29 1.10
C THR A 190 9.41 -11.32 1.44
N SER A 191 10.40 -11.56 0.56
CA SER A 191 11.56 -12.42 0.84
C SER A 191 12.46 -11.85 1.95
N GLU A 192 12.51 -10.53 2.11
CA GLU A 192 13.16 -9.81 3.19
C GLU A 192 12.29 -9.72 4.47
N ASN A 193 11.18 -10.46 4.51
CA ASN A 193 10.22 -10.51 5.63
C ASN A 193 9.47 -9.18 5.87
N ARG A 194 9.42 -8.29 4.87
CA ARG A 194 8.53 -7.12 4.89
C ARG A 194 7.12 -7.52 4.49
N THR A 195 6.13 -6.88 5.09
CA THR A 195 4.71 -7.14 4.83
C THR A 195 4.20 -6.13 3.83
N VAL A 196 3.57 -6.59 2.76
CA VAL A 196 2.99 -5.71 1.74
C VAL A 196 1.46 -5.75 1.84
N ILE A 197 0.83 -4.59 1.91
CA ILE A 197 -0.62 -4.41 1.75
C ILE A 197 -0.82 -3.83 0.36
N TYR A 198 -1.45 -4.60 -0.52
CA TYR A 198 -1.61 -4.26 -1.92
C TYR A 198 -3.08 -4.01 -2.24
N ILE A 199 -3.42 -2.77 -2.56
CA ILE A 199 -4.79 -2.41 -2.94
C ILE A 199 -4.88 -2.45 -4.45
N SER A 200 -5.75 -3.29 -4.97
CA SER A 200 -6.05 -3.35 -6.41
C SER A 200 -7.50 -3.80 -6.63
N HIS A 201 -8.05 -3.40 -7.74
CA HIS A 201 -9.32 -3.91 -8.28
C HIS A 201 -9.10 -4.83 -9.49
N ARG A 202 -7.84 -5.08 -9.89
CA ARG A 202 -7.45 -5.88 -11.04
C ARG A 202 -7.21 -7.33 -10.62
N MET A 203 -8.12 -8.22 -11.02
CA MET A 203 -8.07 -9.64 -10.63
C MET A 203 -6.76 -10.33 -11.00
N GLU A 204 -6.20 -10.00 -12.16
CA GLU A 204 -4.94 -10.57 -12.64
C GLU A 204 -3.81 -10.31 -11.65
N GLU A 205 -3.69 -9.08 -11.15
CA GLU A 205 -2.67 -8.71 -10.16
C GLU A 205 -2.87 -9.44 -8.83
N VAL A 206 -4.13 -9.57 -8.40
CA VAL A 206 -4.50 -10.25 -7.15
C VAL A 206 -4.05 -11.70 -7.14
N PHE A 207 -4.32 -12.44 -8.23
CA PHE A 207 -3.96 -13.85 -8.33
C PHE A 207 -2.47 -14.07 -8.64
N GLU A 208 -1.79 -13.09 -9.26
CA GLU A 208 -0.35 -13.18 -9.54
C GLU A 208 0.49 -12.90 -8.29
N LEU A 209 0.09 -11.89 -7.48
CA LEU A 209 0.89 -11.40 -6.36
C LEU A 209 0.44 -11.90 -4.98
N GLY A 210 -0.88 -12.08 -4.79
CA GLY A 210 -1.47 -12.20 -3.46
C GLY A 210 -1.17 -13.51 -2.76
N ASP A 211 -0.84 -13.46 -1.48
CA ASP A 211 -0.88 -14.61 -0.57
C ASP A 211 -2.24 -14.69 0.13
N TYR A 212 -2.76 -13.54 0.58
CA TYR A 212 -4.05 -13.37 1.23
C TYR A 212 -4.87 -12.30 0.53
N VAL A 213 -6.18 -12.44 0.55
CA VAL A 213 -7.11 -11.44 0.05
C VAL A 213 -8.20 -11.14 1.07
N SER A 214 -8.38 -9.85 1.35
CA SER A 214 -9.48 -9.32 2.16
C SER A 214 -10.42 -8.51 1.26
N VAL A 215 -11.72 -8.67 1.43
CA VAL A 215 -12.73 -7.94 0.65
C VAL A 215 -13.47 -6.98 1.56
N MET A 216 -13.58 -5.73 1.10
CA MET A 216 -14.43 -4.71 1.70
C MET A 216 -15.59 -4.36 0.78
N ARG A 217 -16.75 -4.07 1.40
CA ARG A 217 -17.96 -3.59 0.73
C ARG A 217 -18.75 -2.67 1.66
N ASP A 218 -19.21 -1.53 1.13
CA ASP A 218 -20.07 -0.57 1.85
C ASP A 218 -19.51 -0.18 3.24
N GLY A 219 -18.19 0.05 3.31
CA GLY A 219 -17.51 0.42 4.55
C GLY A 219 -17.39 -0.70 5.58
N GLN A 220 -17.57 -1.96 5.20
CA GLN A 220 -17.47 -3.13 6.10
C GLN A 220 -16.52 -4.19 5.52
N SER A 221 -15.92 -5.00 6.40
CA SER A 221 -15.18 -6.21 5.99
C SER A 221 -16.15 -7.33 5.66
N VAL A 222 -16.00 -7.91 4.47
CA VAL A 222 -16.81 -9.07 4.02
C VAL A 222 -16.17 -10.37 4.43
N GLY A 223 -14.85 -10.49 4.27
CA GLY A 223 -14.09 -11.68 4.64
C GLY A 223 -12.62 -11.57 4.24
N GLU A 224 -11.85 -12.56 4.68
CA GLU A 224 -10.42 -12.71 4.46
C GLU A 224 -10.11 -14.19 4.17
N TRP A 225 -9.31 -14.45 3.15
CA TRP A 225 -8.97 -15.82 2.71
C TRP A 225 -7.54 -15.90 2.19
N PRO A 226 -6.86 -17.06 2.31
CA PRO A 226 -5.70 -17.38 1.48
C PRO A 226 -6.10 -17.34 0.00
N ILE A 227 -5.24 -16.79 -0.86
CA ILE A 227 -5.55 -16.67 -2.29
C ILE A 227 -5.76 -18.04 -2.95
N ALA A 228 -5.09 -19.08 -2.46
CA ALA A 228 -5.22 -20.44 -2.95
C ALA A 228 -6.61 -21.08 -2.71
N GLU A 229 -7.41 -20.49 -1.79
CA GLU A 229 -8.74 -21.03 -1.41
C GLU A 229 -9.88 -20.29 -2.12
N VAL A 230 -9.59 -19.25 -2.93
CA VAL A 230 -10.60 -18.45 -3.60
C VAL A 230 -10.52 -18.55 -5.10
N THR A 231 -11.65 -18.29 -5.77
CA THR A 231 -11.74 -18.17 -7.21
C THR A 231 -12.10 -16.74 -7.60
N GLN A 232 -11.85 -16.36 -8.85
CA GLN A 232 -12.26 -15.07 -9.37
C GLN A 232 -13.77 -14.83 -9.17
N SER A 233 -14.60 -15.85 -9.45
CA SER A 233 -16.07 -15.75 -9.29
C SER A 233 -16.46 -15.54 -7.83
N SER A 234 -15.83 -16.23 -6.87
CA SER A 234 -16.14 -16.06 -5.44
C SER A 234 -15.74 -14.68 -4.93
N LEU A 235 -14.61 -14.12 -5.39
CA LEU A 235 -14.18 -12.76 -5.04
C LEU A 235 -15.14 -11.71 -5.61
N ILE A 236 -15.54 -11.84 -6.88
CA ILE A 236 -16.51 -10.93 -7.50
C ILE A 236 -17.86 -10.99 -6.74
N SER A 237 -18.36 -12.18 -6.41
CA SER A 237 -19.58 -12.33 -5.62
C SER A 237 -19.47 -11.65 -4.24
N SER A 238 -18.33 -11.77 -3.58
CA SER A 238 -18.05 -11.12 -2.29
C SER A 238 -18.02 -9.60 -2.41
N MET A 239 -17.47 -9.06 -3.50
CA MET A 239 -17.42 -7.62 -3.76
C MET A 239 -18.78 -7.03 -4.07
N VAL A 240 -19.57 -7.67 -4.95
CA VAL A 240 -20.87 -7.17 -5.42
C VAL A 240 -22.01 -7.53 -4.49
N GLY A 241 -21.87 -8.60 -3.68
CA GLY A 241 -22.90 -9.06 -2.74
C GLY A 241 -24.09 -9.77 -3.37
N ARG A 242 -23.94 -10.23 -4.63
CA ARG A 242 -24.96 -11.00 -5.36
C ARG A 242 -24.30 -12.24 -5.95
N ASP A 243 -25.01 -13.36 -5.92
CA ASP A 243 -24.61 -14.56 -6.66
C ASP A 243 -24.64 -14.27 -8.16
N ILE A 244 -23.50 -14.39 -8.84
CA ILE A 244 -23.33 -14.11 -10.27
C ILE A 244 -24.15 -15.08 -11.14
N THR A 245 -24.63 -16.20 -10.59
CA THR A 245 -25.47 -17.18 -11.29
C THR A 245 -26.73 -16.59 -11.94
N ASN A 246 -27.16 -15.38 -11.53
CA ASN A 246 -28.34 -14.70 -12.06
C ASN A 246 -28.03 -13.56 -13.06
N LEU A 247 -26.76 -13.28 -13.39
CA LEU A 247 -26.41 -12.15 -14.28
C LEU A 247 -26.50 -12.50 -15.78
N PHE A 248 -26.57 -13.78 -16.13
CA PHE A 248 -26.82 -14.23 -17.51
C PHE A 248 -27.94 -15.27 -17.51
N PRO A 249 -29.22 -14.85 -17.59
CA PRO A 249 -30.30 -15.79 -17.89
C PRO A 249 -29.98 -16.42 -19.25
N LYS A 250 -29.77 -17.74 -19.30
CA LYS A 250 -29.74 -18.46 -20.56
C LYS A 250 -31.13 -18.32 -21.16
N GLU A 251 -31.28 -17.44 -22.15
CA GLU A 251 -32.45 -17.50 -23.06
C GLU A 251 -32.31 -18.80 -23.86
N HIS A 252 -33.16 -19.76 -23.54
CA HIS A 252 -33.39 -20.90 -24.40
C HIS A 252 -34.20 -20.40 -25.59
N VAL A 253 -33.54 -20.26 -26.73
CA VAL A 253 -34.19 -20.17 -28.05
C VAL A 253 -34.49 -21.58 -28.56
#